data_a576a8eddbd81074aa2baf0fbc2d7a0a
#
_entry.id   a576a8eddbd81074aa2baf0fbc2d7a0a
#
_cell.length_a   1.000
_cell.length_b   1.000
_cell.length_c   1.000
_cell.angle_alpha   90.00
_cell.angle_beta   90.00
_cell.angle_gamma   90.00
#
_symmetry.space_group_name_H-M   'P 1'
#
loop_
_entity.id
_entity.type
_entity.pdbx_description
1 polymer ?
#
loop_
_entity_poly.entity_id
_entity_poly.type
_entity_poly.pdbx_seq_one_letter_code
_entity_poly.pdbx_strand_id
1 'polypeptide(L)'
;MPDLADLFPGFASQWIDTSVGKIFARTGGSGPPLLLLHGYTQTNVMWHRVAPQLARRWSLVIPDLPGYGWSDVPRADDSHAPYDKRSMAKVMIEAMEKLGHARFRLAGHDRGGRVAYRIALDHPGRVERMATLDIVPTYDMWKGMDRNMAMKVWHWPFLAQPDPLPEMLIAKAPVEYLEWKMASWTKTKNLSAFDPRALDHYRAAFSDPLRIHAHCEDYRAGRYADFTNDEADRKAGKTIDCPLLALWGGVGIASETGGP
;
A
#
# COMPACT_ATOMS: atom_id res chain seq x y z
N MET A 1 4.69 19.01 -10.64
CA MET A 1 3.70 17.90 -10.78
C MET A 1 3.01 18.11 -12.12
N PRO A 2 2.63 17.07 -12.85
CA PRO A 2 1.79 17.23 -14.04
C PRO A 2 0.47 17.91 -13.67
N ASP A 3 -0.17 18.55 -14.64
CA ASP A 3 -1.50 19.17 -14.47
C ASP A 3 -2.57 18.07 -14.40
N LEU A 4 -2.82 17.60 -13.17
CA LEU A 4 -3.74 16.50 -12.86
C LEU A 4 -4.96 17.05 -12.11
N ALA A 5 -6.13 16.46 -12.39
CA ALA A 5 -7.37 16.86 -11.74
C ALA A 5 -7.32 16.67 -10.23
N ASP A 6 -7.77 17.65 -9.46
CA ASP A 6 -7.94 17.48 -8.01
C ASP A 6 -9.16 16.57 -7.71
N LEU A 7 -8.90 15.38 -7.20
CA LEU A 7 -9.91 14.39 -6.84
C LEU A 7 -10.31 14.44 -5.35
N PHE A 8 -9.73 15.39 -4.60
CA PHE A 8 -10.02 15.58 -3.19
C PHE A 8 -10.44 17.04 -2.89
N PRO A 9 -11.56 17.51 -3.48
CA PRO A 9 -12.01 18.88 -3.24
C PRO A 9 -12.24 19.12 -1.75
N GLY A 10 -11.68 20.22 -1.23
CA GLY A 10 -11.75 20.58 0.19
C GLY A 10 -10.75 19.87 1.11
N PHE A 11 -9.90 19.00 0.57
CA PHE A 11 -8.78 18.43 1.32
C PHE A 11 -7.50 19.23 1.10
N ALA A 12 -6.70 19.36 2.15
CA ALA A 12 -5.36 19.92 2.04
C ALA A 12 -4.37 18.92 1.46
N SER A 13 -3.39 19.41 0.69
CA SER A 13 -2.18 18.65 0.34
C SER A 13 -1.09 18.99 1.33
N GLN A 14 -0.46 17.97 1.90
CA GLN A 14 0.62 18.14 2.86
C GLN A 14 1.85 17.34 2.46
N TRP A 15 3.02 17.89 2.77
CA TRP A 15 4.31 17.24 2.69
C TRP A 15 4.85 17.11 4.11
N ILE A 16 4.94 15.90 4.59
CA ILE A 16 5.28 15.59 5.98
C ILE A 16 6.73 15.10 6.00
N ASP A 17 7.61 15.84 6.68
CA ASP A 17 9.01 15.44 6.85
C ASP A 17 9.10 14.21 7.74
N THR A 18 9.76 13.16 7.24
CA THR A 18 9.98 11.91 7.96
C THR A 18 11.44 11.48 7.89
N SER A 19 11.79 10.43 8.60
CA SER A 19 13.16 9.87 8.62
C SER A 19 13.66 9.36 7.27
N VAL A 20 12.74 9.13 6.30
CA VAL A 20 13.09 8.62 4.96
C VAL A 20 12.81 9.63 3.84
N GLY A 21 12.54 10.87 4.18
CA GLY A 21 12.15 11.92 3.23
C GLY A 21 10.72 12.40 3.45
N LYS A 22 10.17 13.11 2.48
CA LYS A 22 8.83 13.70 2.57
C LYS A 22 7.76 12.72 2.14
N ILE A 23 6.76 12.57 2.99
CA ILE A 23 5.54 11.82 2.67
C ILE A 23 4.47 12.81 2.21
N PHE A 24 3.97 12.62 0.99
CA PHE A 24 2.81 13.35 0.51
C PHE A 24 1.54 12.75 1.10
N ALA A 25 0.63 13.59 1.56
CA ALA A 25 -0.67 13.16 2.08
C ALA A 25 -1.79 14.14 1.72
N ARG A 26 -3.00 13.62 1.51
CA ARG A 26 -4.23 14.40 1.51
C ARG A 26 -4.85 14.33 2.90
N THR A 27 -5.20 15.48 3.47
CA THR A 27 -5.81 15.58 4.81
C THR A 27 -7.10 16.35 4.76
N GLY A 28 -8.12 15.91 5.49
CA GLY A 28 -9.42 16.59 5.49
C GLY A 28 -10.42 15.94 6.44
N GLY A 29 -11.55 16.63 6.63
CA GLY A 29 -12.58 16.19 7.57
C GLY A 29 -12.29 16.60 9.02
N SER A 30 -13.15 16.17 9.93
CA SER A 30 -13.06 16.46 11.36
C SER A 30 -13.57 15.27 12.18
N GLY A 31 -12.99 15.07 13.38
CA GLY A 31 -13.30 13.95 14.26
C GLY A 31 -12.09 13.10 14.59
N PRO A 32 -12.27 11.87 15.10
CA PRO A 32 -11.16 10.99 15.40
C PRO A 32 -10.31 10.68 14.17
N PRO A 33 -8.97 10.56 14.30
CA PRO A 33 -8.08 10.35 13.17
C PRO A 33 -8.25 8.98 12.53
N LEU A 34 -8.24 8.94 11.18
CA LEU A 34 -8.29 7.74 10.37
C LEU A 34 -7.19 7.79 9.28
N LEU A 35 -6.25 6.87 9.36
CA LEU A 35 -5.20 6.67 8.36
C LEU A 35 -5.69 5.70 7.28
N LEU A 36 -5.57 6.08 6.00
CA LEU A 36 -5.98 5.28 4.84
C LEU A 36 -4.77 4.96 3.95
N LEU A 37 -4.37 3.70 3.89
CA LEU A 37 -3.19 3.25 3.14
C LEU A 37 -3.59 2.54 1.85
N HIS A 38 -3.02 2.99 0.74
CA HIS A 38 -3.24 2.42 -0.60
C HIS A 38 -2.33 1.20 -0.85
N GLY A 39 -2.50 0.56 -2.01
CA GLY A 39 -1.68 -0.55 -2.46
C GLY A 39 -1.03 -0.35 -3.84
N TYR A 40 -0.41 -1.39 -4.31
CA TYR A 40 0.20 -1.49 -5.64
C TYR A 40 -0.92 -1.62 -6.68
N THR A 41 -0.91 -0.97 -7.73
CA THR A 41 -0.11 0.02 -8.44
C THR A 41 -0.64 1.45 -8.23
N GLN A 42 -1.44 1.64 -7.20
CA GLN A 42 -2.21 2.84 -6.95
C GLN A 42 -1.46 3.84 -6.07
N THR A 43 -2.13 4.94 -5.75
CA THR A 43 -1.66 6.03 -4.88
C THR A 43 -2.78 6.39 -3.89
N ASN A 44 -2.58 7.41 -3.06
CA ASN A 44 -3.63 7.96 -2.20
C ASN A 44 -4.97 8.16 -2.94
N VAL A 45 -4.91 8.41 -4.25
CA VAL A 45 -6.07 8.68 -5.11
C VAL A 45 -7.09 7.55 -5.11
N MET A 46 -6.72 6.31 -4.81
CA MET A 46 -7.69 5.21 -4.74
C MET A 46 -8.85 5.48 -3.77
N TRP A 47 -8.61 6.31 -2.76
CA TRP A 47 -9.59 6.64 -1.74
C TRP A 47 -10.56 7.77 -2.11
N HIS A 48 -10.38 8.43 -3.27
CA HIS A 48 -11.10 9.65 -3.65
C HIS A 48 -12.64 9.51 -3.61
N ARG A 49 -13.17 8.34 -3.96
CA ARG A 49 -14.64 8.11 -3.98
C ARG A 49 -15.25 7.98 -2.58
N VAL A 50 -14.49 7.48 -1.62
CA VAL A 50 -15.00 7.24 -0.26
C VAL A 50 -14.59 8.32 0.73
N ALA A 51 -13.51 9.03 0.45
CA ALA A 51 -12.96 10.07 1.33
C ALA A 51 -13.98 11.17 1.70
N PRO A 52 -14.79 11.72 0.77
CA PRO A 52 -15.78 12.74 1.13
C PRO A 52 -16.84 12.26 2.12
N GLN A 53 -17.23 10.99 2.03
CA GLN A 53 -18.20 10.40 2.97
C GLN A 53 -17.56 10.13 4.33
N LEU A 54 -16.34 9.60 4.34
CA LEU A 54 -15.60 9.34 5.58
C LEU A 54 -15.24 10.63 6.32
N ALA A 55 -14.89 11.69 5.61
CA ALA A 55 -14.53 13.01 6.17
C ALA A 55 -15.66 13.66 6.99
N ARG A 56 -16.91 13.21 6.82
CA ARG A 56 -18.04 13.66 7.65
C ARG A 56 -17.93 13.21 9.12
N ARG A 57 -17.11 12.20 9.42
CA ARG A 57 -17.00 11.59 10.74
C ARG A 57 -15.57 11.45 11.23
N TRP A 58 -14.59 11.61 10.34
CA TRP A 58 -13.19 11.30 10.61
C TRP A 58 -12.29 12.42 10.12
N SER A 59 -11.23 12.68 10.88
CA SER A 59 -10.08 13.44 10.38
C SER A 59 -9.21 12.47 9.56
N LEU A 60 -9.24 12.59 8.24
CA LEU A 60 -8.58 11.67 7.32
C LEU A 60 -7.14 12.09 7.08
N VAL A 61 -6.25 11.11 7.10
CA VAL A 61 -4.87 11.21 6.61
C VAL A 61 -4.71 10.12 5.54
N ILE A 62 -4.45 10.54 4.30
CA ILE A 62 -4.42 9.67 3.12
C ILE A 62 -3.06 9.84 2.43
N PRO A 63 -1.99 9.21 2.95
CA PRO A 63 -0.65 9.35 2.40
C PRO A 63 -0.44 8.51 1.14
N ASP A 64 0.56 8.89 0.36
CA ASP A 64 1.28 7.96 -0.49
C ASP A 64 2.35 7.25 0.33
N LEU A 65 2.48 5.93 0.16
CA LEU A 65 3.54 5.15 0.80
C LEU A 65 4.93 5.60 0.30
N PRO A 66 6.01 5.39 1.05
CA PRO A 66 7.37 5.65 0.58
C PRO A 66 7.62 5.01 -0.79
N GLY A 67 8.13 5.78 -1.75
CA GLY A 67 8.35 5.31 -3.12
C GLY A 67 7.12 5.27 -4.03
N TYR A 68 5.94 5.58 -3.51
CA TYR A 68 4.68 5.63 -4.27
C TYR A 68 4.17 7.06 -4.45
N GLY A 69 3.29 7.23 -5.44
CA GLY A 69 2.57 8.47 -5.68
C GLY A 69 3.50 9.69 -5.76
N TRP A 70 3.32 10.65 -4.87
CA TRP A 70 4.14 11.86 -4.78
C TRP A 70 5.09 11.86 -3.58
N SER A 71 5.08 10.82 -2.73
CA SER A 71 6.08 10.66 -1.67
C SER A 71 7.48 10.52 -2.24
N ASP A 72 8.48 10.89 -1.44
CA ASP A 72 9.89 10.70 -1.81
C ASP A 72 10.20 9.22 -2.04
N VAL A 73 11.23 8.99 -2.85
CA VAL A 73 11.75 7.68 -3.19
C VAL A 73 13.07 7.48 -2.44
N PRO A 74 13.05 6.93 -1.22
CA PRO A 74 14.26 6.68 -0.47
C PRO A 74 15.11 5.60 -1.14
N ARG A 75 16.43 5.71 -1.00
CA ARG A 75 17.33 4.67 -1.48
C ARG A 75 17.21 3.42 -0.60
N ALA A 76 17.06 2.26 -1.23
CA ALA A 76 17.12 0.98 -0.55
C ALA A 76 18.56 0.62 -0.16
N ASP A 77 18.69 -0.15 0.93
CA ASP A 77 19.92 -0.86 1.28
C ASP A 77 19.86 -2.34 0.86
N ASP A 78 20.89 -3.10 1.15
CA ASP A 78 20.98 -4.52 0.80
C ASP A 78 19.91 -5.39 1.50
N SER A 79 19.25 -4.88 2.55
CA SER A 79 18.12 -5.52 3.22
C SER A 79 16.76 -5.13 2.64
N HIS A 80 16.77 -4.29 1.60
CA HIS A 80 15.59 -3.66 0.99
C HIS A 80 14.87 -2.66 1.90
N ALA A 81 15.50 -2.20 2.99
CA ALA A 81 14.98 -1.09 3.77
C ALA A 81 15.17 0.24 3.00
N PRO A 82 14.22 1.17 3.08
CA PRO A 82 13.05 1.22 3.96
C PRO A 82 11.74 0.66 3.36
N TYR A 83 11.82 -0.24 2.39
CA TYR A 83 10.64 -0.76 1.70
C TYR A 83 10.01 -1.99 2.37
N ASP A 84 10.65 -2.57 3.39
CA ASP A 84 10.00 -3.57 4.24
C ASP A 84 8.84 -2.95 5.05
N LYS A 85 7.84 -3.76 5.36
CA LYS A 85 6.60 -3.26 5.98
C LYS A 85 6.79 -2.77 7.41
N ARG A 86 7.84 -3.24 8.11
CA ARG A 86 8.20 -2.75 9.44
C ARG A 86 8.79 -1.34 9.36
N SER A 87 9.63 -1.07 8.38
CA SER A 87 10.18 0.27 8.14
C SER A 87 9.10 1.23 7.64
N MET A 88 8.26 0.82 6.68
CA MET A 88 7.12 1.63 6.24
C MET A 88 6.15 1.92 7.39
N ALA A 89 5.90 0.96 8.28
CA ALA A 89 5.05 1.16 9.47
C ALA A 89 5.57 2.27 10.37
N LYS A 90 6.89 2.30 10.63
CA LYS A 90 7.54 3.37 11.40
C LYS A 90 7.35 4.73 10.74
N VAL A 91 7.53 4.81 9.43
CA VAL A 91 7.33 6.06 8.67
C VAL A 91 5.88 6.55 8.78
N MET A 92 4.90 5.65 8.68
CA MET A 92 3.48 6.03 8.83
C MET A 92 3.15 6.48 10.27
N ILE A 93 3.72 5.85 11.28
CA ILE A 93 3.61 6.29 12.69
C ILE A 93 4.20 7.70 12.83
N GLU A 94 5.41 7.92 12.32
CA GLU A 94 6.08 9.22 12.36
C GLU A 94 5.24 10.31 11.68
N ALA A 95 4.68 10.03 10.50
CA ALA A 95 3.80 10.94 9.80
C ALA A 95 2.54 11.29 10.62
N MET A 96 1.91 10.30 11.26
CA MET A 96 0.75 10.53 12.13
C MET A 96 1.12 11.36 13.36
N GLU A 97 2.28 11.13 13.98
CA GLU A 97 2.77 11.91 15.11
C GLU A 97 3.04 13.37 14.75
N LYS A 98 3.65 13.62 13.58
CA LYS A 98 3.87 14.98 13.05
C LYS A 98 2.57 15.75 12.83
N LEU A 99 1.48 15.04 12.55
CA LEU A 99 0.14 15.62 12.43
C LEU A 99 -0.61 15.69 13.77
N GLY A 100 0.03 15.33 14.89
CA GLY A 100 -0.56 15.38 16.24
C GLY A 100 -1.42 14.18 16.61
N HIS A 101 -1.34 13.09 15.87
CA HIS A 101 -2.18 11.89 16.05
C HIS A 101 -1.39 10.74 16.70
N ALA A 102 -1.30 10.72 18.02
CA ALA A 102 -0.62 9.64 18.76
C ALA A 102 -1.33 8.29 18.66
N ARG A 103 -2.66 8.29 18.55
CA ARG A 103 -3.53 7.11 18.35
C ARG A 103 -4.51 7.38 17.23
N PHE A 104 -4.82 6.38 16.44
CA PHE A 104 -5.67 6.53 15.26
C PHE A 104 -6.38 5.21 14.89
N ARG A 105 -7.37 5.32 14.03
CA ARG A 105 -7.95 4.19 13.29
C ARG A 105 -7.22 4.03 11.97
N LEU A 106 -7.26 2.81 11.43
CA LEU A 106 -6.44 2.45 10.30
C LEU A 106 -7.22 1.58 9.31
N ALA A 107 -7.15 1.91 8.03
CA ALA A 107 -7.58 1.00 6.98
C ALA A 107 -6.50 0.93 5.89
N GLY A 108 -6.21 -0.30 5.45
CA GLY A 108 -5.20 -0.52 4.42
C GLY A 108 -5.66 -1.53 3.38
N HIS A 109 -5.35 -1.25 2.13
CA HIS A 109 -5.61 -2.12 0.99
C HIS A 109 -4.29 -2.62 0.41
N ASP A 110 -4.22 -3.87 0.00
CA ASP A 110 -3.08 -4.52 -0.66
C ASP A 110 -1.74 -4.28 0.09
N ARG A 111 -0.74 -3.59 -0.51
CA ARG A 111 0.53 -3.26 0.18
C ARG A 111 0.28 -2.45 1.45
N GLY A 112 -0.64 -1.49 1.40
CA GLY A 112 -1.06 -0.70 2.57
C GLY A 112 -1.74 -1.54 3.66
N GLY A 113 -2.45 -2.59 3.30
CA GLY A 113 -3.00 -3.56 4.26
C GLY A 113 -1.89 -4.31 5.01
N ARG A 114 -0.79 -4.60 4.30
CA ARG A 114 0.41 -5.23 4.91
C ARG A 114 1.17 -4.28 5.83
N VAL A 115 1.27 -3.01 5.47
CA VAL A 115 1.77 -1.97 6.38
C VAL A 115 0.85 -1.85 7.59
N ALA A 116 -0.47 -1.92 7.40
CA ALA A 116 -1.45 -1.77 8.47
C ALA A 116 -1.32 -2.86 9.53
N TYR A 117 -1.26 -4.14 9.16
CA TYR A 117 -1.08 -5.17 10.17
C TYR A 117 0.29 -5.09 10.85
N ARG A 118 1.32 -4.62 10.13
CA ARG A 118 2.64 -4.42 10.72
C ARG A 118 2.63 -3.29 11.75
N ILE A 119 1.92 -2.18 11.48
CA ILE A 119 1.69 -1.12 12.49
C ILE A 119 1.05 -1.70 13.75
N ALA A 120 -0.02 -2.49 13.59
CA ALA A 120 -0.74 -3.05 14.72
C ALA A 120 0.10 -4.05 15.54
N LEU A 121 0.92 -4.87 14.89
CA LEU A 121 1.80 -5.85 15.55
C LEU A 121 3.01 -5.21 16.23
N ASP A 122 3.64 -4.20 15.62
CA ASP A 122 4.89 -3.64 16.11
C ASP A 122 4.67 -2.43 17.03
N HIS A 123 3.50 -1.79 16.94
CA HIS A 123 3.16 -0.60 17.73
C HIS A 123 1.83 -0.77 18.48
N PRO A 124 1.73 -1.75 19.40
CA PRO A 124 0.52 -1.97 20.16
C PRO A 124 0.09 -0.70 20.90
N GLY A 125 -1.20 -0.43 20.94
CA GLY A 125 -1.75 0.79 21.55
C GLY A 125 -1.81 2.02 20.63
N ARG A 126 -1.18 1.99 19.44
CA ARG A 126 -1.31 3.09 18.44
C ARG A 126 -2.60 2.98 17.64
N VAL A 127 -3.05 1.78 17.36
CA VAL A 127 -4.23 1.52 16.53
C VAL A 127 -5.43 1.20 17.43
N GLU A 128 -6.48 2.01 17.33
CA GLU A 128 -7.73 1.79 18.09
C GLU A 128 -8.62 0.72 17.45
N ARG A 129 -8.69 0.71 16.13
CA ARG A 129 -9.43 -0.24 15.28
C ARG A 129 -8.77 -0.28 13.93
N MET A 130 -8.76 -1.42 13.27
CA MET A 130 -8.23 -1.50 11.92
C MET A 130 -9.17 -2.25 10.96
N ALA A 131 -8.98 -1.97 9.68
CA ALA A 131 -9.55 -2.75 8.59
C ALA A 131 -8.46 -3.10 7.58
N THR A 132 -8.48 -4.34 7.10
CA THR A 132 -7.69 -4.79 5.95
C THR A 132 -8.61 -5.10 4.79
N LEU A 133 -8.22 -4.64 3.59
CA LEU A 133 -9.01 -4.83 2.39
C LEU A 133 -8.20 -5.65 1.39
N ASP A 134 -8.78 -6.80 1.02
CA ASP A 134 -8.35 -7.68 -0.06
C ASP A 134 -6.88 -8.10 0.02
N ILE A 135 -6.46 -8.58 1.21
CA ILE A 135 -5.10 -9.12 1.44
C ILE A 135 -5.13 -10.51 2.06
N VAL A 136 -4.06 -11.24 1.78
CA VAL A 136 -3.56 -12.36 2.56
C VAL A 136 -2.21 -11.94 3.12
N PRO A 137 -1.86 -12.20 4.40
CA PRO A 137 -0.58 -11.80 4.98
C PRO A 137 0.62 -12.27 4.15
N THR A 138 1.73 -11.52 4.20
CA THR A 138 2.89 -11.75 3.32
C THR A 138 3.48 -13.14 3.47
N TYR A 139 3.61 -13.62 4.70
CA TYR A 139 4.08 -14.98 4.98
C TYR A 139 3.18 -16.05 4.33
N ASP A 140 1.86 -15.91 4.50
CA ASP A 140 0.90 -16.90 3.97
C ASP A 140 0.87 -16.89 2.45
N MET A 141 0.99 -15.72 1.82
CA MET A 141 1.12 -15.58 0.37
C MET A 141 2.31 -16.37 -0.19
N TRP A 142 3.50 -16.18 0.39
CA TRP A 142 4.70 -16.85 -0.09
C TRP A 142 4.70 -18.34 0.24
N LYS A 143 4.27 -18.72 1.45
CA LYS A 143 4.24 -20.11 1.89
C LYS A 143 3.20 -20.96 1.17
N GLY A 144 2.05 -20.34 0.85
CA GLY A 144 0.93 -21.01 0.14
C GLY A 144 1.04 -20.95 -1.38
N MET A 145 2.14 -20.43 -1.93
CA MET A 145 2.27 -20.23 -3.38
C MET A 145 2.49 -21.55 -4.11
N ASP A 146 1.42 -22.10 -4.62
CA ASP A 146 1.43 -23.21 -5.57
C ASP A 146 1.46 -22.69 -7.03
N ARG A 147 1.43 -23.63 -8.00
CA ARG A 147 1.44 -23.30 -9.44
C ARG A 147 0.26 -22.41 -9.85
N ASN A 148 -0.93 -22.59 -9.26
CA ASN A 148 -2.12 -21.82 -9.62
C ASN A 148 -2.05 -20.41 -9.03
N MET A 149 -1.65 -20.31 -7.78
CA MET A 149 -1.42 -19.03 -7.12
C MET A 149 -0.32 -18.25 -7.82
N ALA A 150 0.80 -18.87 -8.18
CA ALA A 150 1.90 -18.20 -8.90
C ALA A 150 1.46 -17.60 -10.23
N MET A 151 0.54 -18.27 -10.97
CA MET A 151 -0.02 -17.71 -12.20
C MET A 151 -0.95 -16.51 -11.95
N LYS A 152 -1.72 -16.50 -10.87
CA LYS A 152 -2.61 -15.39 -10.52
C LYS A 152 -1.86 -14.18 -10.01
N VAL A 153 -0.85 -14.41 -9.17
CA VAL A 153 -0.03 -13.37 -8.57
C VAL A 153 1.37 -13.30 -9.17
N TRP A 154 1.51 -13.64 -10.45
CA TRP A 154 2.79 -13.72 -11.16
C TRP A 154 3.70 -12.50 -10.97
N HIS A 155 3.11 -11.33 -10.70
CA HIS A 155 3.87 -10.11 -10.40
C HIS A 155 4.65 -10.18 -9.08
N TRP A 156 4.26 -11.04 -8.13
CA TRP A 156 5.01 -11.22 -6.88
C TRP A 156 6.42 -11.79 -7.15
N PRO A 157 6.55 -12.99 -7.75
CA PRO A 157 7.88 -13.51 -8.09
C PRO A 157 8.59 -12.70 -9.16
N PHE A 158 7.87 -12.01 -10.07
CA PHE A 158 8.47 -11.17 -11.10
C PHE A 158 9.11 -9.91 -10.50
N LEU A 159 8.38 -9.13 -9.72
CA LEU A 159 8.89 -7.90 -9.12
C LEU A 159 9.95 -8.15 -8.04
N ALA A 160 9.95 -9.34 -7.43
CA ALA A 160 10.96 -9.75 -6.47
C ALA A 160 12.26 -10.30 -7.12
N GLN A 161 12.36 -10.31 -8.45
CA GLN A 161 13.63 -10.67 -9.12
C GLN A 161 14.71 -9.62 -8.83
N PRO A 162 15.99 -10.01 -8.89
CA PRO A 162 17.10 -9.06 -8.71
C PRO A 162 17.05 -7.90 -9.70
N ASP A 163 17.46 -6.70 -9.22
CA ASP A 163 17.75 -5.56 -10.08
C ASP A 163 18.82 -5.95 -11.13
N PRO A 164 18.68 -5.52 -12.41
CA PRO A 164 17.66 -4.59 -12.94
C PRO A 164 16.55 -5.30 -13.73
N LEU A 165 16.29 -6.61 -13.55
CA LEU A 165 15.46 -7.38 -14.47
C LEU A 165 14.02 -6.87 -14.59
N PRO A 166 13.23 -6.75 -13.50
CA PRO A 166 11.85 -6.27 -13.62
C PRO A 166 11.79 -4.78 -14.03
N GLU A 167 12.67 -3.95 -13.50
CA GLU A 167 12.76 -2.53 -13.82
C GLU A 167 13.00 -2.31 -15.32
N MET A 168 13.98 -3.00 -15.87
CA MET A 168 14.34 -2.92 -17.29
C MET A 168 13.20 -3.32 -18.20
N LEU A 169 12.44 -4.35 -17.84
CA LEU A 169 11.32 -4.83 -18.64
C LEU A 169 10.13 -3.88 -18.55
N ILE A 170 9.78 -3.43 -17.34
CA ILE A 170 8.65 -2.50 -17.13
C ILE A 170 8.94 -1.15 -17.79
N ALA A 171 10.17 -0.65 -17.71
CA ALA A 171 10.56 0.64 -18.30
C ALA A 171 10.38 0.71 -19.82
N LYS A 172 10.23 -0.43 -20.51
CA LYS A 172 9.95 -0.45 -21.95
C LYS A 172 8.51 -0.03 -22.30
N ALA A 173 7.56 -0.30 -21.41
CA ALA A 173 6.14 -0.01 -21.61
C ALA A 173 5.43 0.16 -20.25
N PRO A 174 5.78 1.20 -19.44
CA PRO A 174 5.31 1.30 -18.07
C PRO A 174 3.80 1.52 -17.96
N VAL A 175 3.23 2.31 -18.85
CA VAL A 175 1.79 2.60 -18.87
C VAL A 175 1.00 1.37 -19.30
N GLU A 176 1.42 0.68 -20.34
CA GLU A 176 0.78 -0.54 -20.83
C GLU A 176 0.84 -1.66 -19.78
N TYR A 177 1.98 -1.80 -19.09
CA TYR A 177 2.12 -2.73 -17.98
C TYR A 177 1.14 -2.40 -16.85
N LEU A 178 1.09 -1.14 -16.41
CA LEU A 178 0.18 -0.66 -15.38
C LEU A 178 -1.28 -0.95 -15.75
N GLU A 179 -1.70 -0.52 -16.93
CA GLU A 179 -3.08 -0.66 -17.40
C GLU A 179 -3.50 -2.12 -17.55
N TRP A 180 -2.63 -2.94 -18.14
CA TRP A 180 -2.86 -4.37 -18.23
C TRP A 180 -3.02 -5.00 -16.86
N LYS A 181 -2.15 -4.62 -15.93
CA LYS A 181 -2.18 -5.14 -14.57
C LYS A 181 -3.46 -4.74 -13.84
N MET A 182 -3.83 -3.48 -13.88
CA MET A 182 -5.07 -2.99 -13.26
C MET A 182 -6.32 -3.63 -13.88
N ALA A 183 -6.39 -3.71 -15.21
CA ALA A 183 -7.47 -4.37 -15.92
C ALA A 183 -7.60 -5.85 -15.51
N SER A 184 -6.48 -6.56 -15.35
CA SER A 184 -6.46 -7.97 -14.99
C SER A 184 -7.10 -8.28 -13.64
N TRP A 185 -7.17 -7.31 -12.73
CA TRP A 185 -7.80 -7.46 -11.41
C TRP A 185 -9.29 -7.13 -11.38
N THR A 186 -9.82 -6.50 -12.43
CA THR A 186 -11.26 -6.21 -12.51
C THR A 186 -12.05 -7.43 -12.99
N LYS A 187 -13.34 -7.49 -12.63
CA LYS A 187 -14.24 -8.52 -13.12
C LYS A 187 -14.39 -8.51 -14.65
N THR A 188 -14.42 -7.32 -15.23
CA THR A 188 -14.62 -7.10 -16.68
C THR A 188 -13.33 -7.18 -17.48
N LYS A 189 -12.18 -7.34 -16.83
CA LYS A 189 -10.84 -7.37 -17.45
C LYS A 189 -10.54 -6.13 -18.31
N ASN A 190 -11.03 -4.98 -17.89
CA ASN A 190 -10.79 -3.68 -18.50
C ASN A 190 -10.76 -2.58 -17.44
N LEU A 191 -10.53 -1.34 -17.87
CA LEU A 191 -10.37 -0.19 -16.96
C LEU A 191 -11.66 0.56 -16.65
N SER A 192 -12.83 0.11 -17.12
CA SER A 192 -14.11 0.84 -16.99
C SER A 192 -14.57 1.06 -15.53
N ALA A 193 -14.05 0.28 -14.58
CA ALA A 193 -14.34 0.45 -13.16
C ALA A 193 -13.63 1.66 -12.53
N PHE A 194 -12.57 2.16 -13.17
CA PHE A 194 -11.77 3.28 -12.66
C PHE A 194 -12.26 4.61 -13.19
N ASP A 195 -12.15 5.66 -12.38
CA ASP A 195 -12.31 7.03 -12.86
C ASP A 195 -11.12 7.36 -13.79
N PRO A 196 -11.36 7.86 -15.01
CA PRO A 196 -10.27 8.19 -15.94
C PRO A 196 -9.26 9.16 -15.36
N ARG A 197 -9.72 10.14 -14.55
CA ARG A 197 -8.86 11.11 -13.88
C ARG A 197 -7.96 10.45 -12.82
N ALA A 198 -8.46 9.41 -12.12
CA ALA A 198 -7.66 8.64 -11.19
C ALA A 198 -6.60 7.80 -11.94
N LEU A 199 -6.94 7.26 -13.11
CA LEU A 199 -5.97 6.57 -13.97
C LEU A 199 -4.82 7.48 -14.40
N ASP A 200 -5.09 8.76 -14.69
CA ASP A 200 -4.05 9.72 -15.05
C ASP A 200 -3.05 9.94 -13.91
N HIS A 201 -3.52 9.98 -12.66
CA HIS A 201 -2.63 10.01 -11.49
C HIS A 201 -1.75 8.75 -11.40
N TYR A 202 -2.33 7.57 -11.59
CA TYR A 202 -1.58 6.32 -11.53
C TYR A 202 -0.55 6.21 -12.65
N ARG A 203 -0.93 6.58 -13.89
CA ARG A 203 -0.01 6.64 -15.05
C ARG A 203 1.16 7.57 -14.80
N ALA A 204 0.87 8.79 -14.32
CA ALA A 204 1.91 9.79 -14.04
C ALA A 204 2.90 9.32 -12.99
N ALA A 205 2.41 8.73 -11.89
CA ALA A 205 3.28 8.20 -10.85
C ALA A 205 4.08 6.97 -11.32
N PHE A 206 3.44 6.05 -12.04
CA PHE A 206 4.06 4.79 -12.46
C PHE A 206 5.05 4.96 -13.62
N SER A 207 5.03 6.09 -14.34
CA SER A 207 5.96 6.36 -15.44
C SER A 207 7.37 6.79 -14.97
N ASP A 208 7.56 7.03 -13.68
CA ASP A 208 8.86 7.40 -13.10
C ASP A 208 9.71 6.14 -12.83
N PRO A 209 10.88 6.00 -13.48
CA PRO A 209 11.75 4.83 -13.27
C PRO A 209 12.18 4.61 -11.82
N LEU A 210 12.36 5.68 -11.04
CA LEU A 210 12.72 5.56 -9.63
C LEU A 210 11.58 4.94 -8.82
N ARG A 211 10.33 5.25 -9.17
CA ARG A 211 9.15 4.65 -8.53
C ARG A 211 8.95 3.20 -8.94
N ILE A 212 9.23 2.86 -10.21
CA ILE A 212 9.23 1.45 -10.65
C ILE A 212 10.24 0.65 -9.82
N HIS A 213 11.44 1.18 -9.61
CA HIS A 213 12.45 0.54 -8.77
C HIS A 213 11.96 0.40 -7.31
N ALA A 214 11.39 1.46 -6.73
CA ALA A 214 10.82 1.42 -5.38
C ALA A 214 9.72 0.34 -5.24
N HIS A 215 8.88 0.17 -6.25
CA HIS A 215 7.89 -0.89 -6.27
C HIS A 215 8.54 -2.29 -6.29
N CYS A 216 9.60 -2.47 -7.06
CA CYS A 216 10.36 -3.73 -7.06
C CYS A 216 11.01 -3.99 -5.70
N GLU A 217 11.61 -2.96 -5.08
CA GLU A 217 12.18 -3.05 -3.73
C GLU A 217 11.14 -3.44 -2.67
N ASP A 218 9.92 -2.91 -2.76
CA ASP A 218 8.81 -3.31 -1.88
C ASP A 218 8.48 -4.81 -2.01
N TYR A 219 8.52 -5.37 -3.23
CA TYR A 219 8.29 -6.81 -3.45
C TYR A 219 9.48 -7.67 -3.05
N ARG A 220 10.73 -7.18 -3.22
CA ARG A 220 11.95 -7.83 -2.71
C ARG A 220 11.91 -7.90 -1.20
N ALA A 221 11.63 -6.76 -0.54
CA ALA A 221 11.41 -6.72 0.91
C ALA A 221 10.34 -7.72 1.35
N GLY A 222 9.23 -7.81 0.60
CA GLY A 222 8.16 -8.78 0.84
C GLY A 222 8.63 -10.23 0.77
N ARG A 223 9.54 -10.54 -0.16
CA ARG A 223 10.10 -11.90 -0.32
C ARG A 223 11.07 -12.28 0.80
N TYR A 224 11.86 -11.32 1.28
CA TYR A 224 12.94 -11.57 2.23
C TYR A 224 12.61 -11.08 3.64
N ALA A 225 12.66 -9.78 3.89
CA ALA A 225 12.53 -9.18 5.21
C ALA A 225 11.13 -9.41 5.82
N ASP A 226 10.06 -9.12 5.07
CA ASP A 226 8.69 -9.24 5.59
C ASP A 226 8.32 -10.69 5.87
N PHE A 227 8.70 -11.62 4.98
CA PHE A 227 8.47 -13.05 5.20
C PHE A 227 9.14 -13.52 6.50
N THR A 228 10.40 -13.16 6.70
CA THR A 228 11.17 -13.54 7.90
C THR A 228 10.58 -12.92 9.17
N ASN A 229 10.18 -11.64 9.10
CA ASN A 229 9.55 -10.94 10.21
C ASN A 229 8.21 -11.57 10.61
N ASP A 230 7.35 -11.88 9.63
CA ASP A 230 6.06 -12.50 9.87
C ASP A 230 6.21 -13.93 10.42
N GLU A 231 7.18 -14.69 9.92
CA GLU A 231 7.49 -16.04 10.45
C GLU A 231 7.94 -15.98 11.91
N ALA A 232 8.82 -15.06 12.25
CA ALA A 232 9.32 -14.88 13.62
C ALA A 232 8.18 -14.49 14.58
N ASP A 233 7.33 -13.55 14.16
CA ASP A 233 6.20 -13.10 14.98
C ASP A 233 5.16 -14.21 15.19
N ARG A 234 4.90 -15.06 14.17
CA ARG A 234 4.05 -16.26 14.32
C ARG A 234 4.63 -17.26 15.29
N LYS A 235 5.92 -17.55 15.21
CA LYS A 235 6.62 -18.44 16.14
C LYS A 235 6.57 -17.91 17.58
N ALA A 236 6.58 -16.60 17.75
CA ALA A 236 6.46 -15.91 19.04
C ALA A 236 5.00 -15.81 19.54
N GLY A 237 4.00 -16.24 18.75
CA GLY A 237 2.59 -16.13 19.12
C GLY A 237 2.08 -14.68 19.16
N LYS A 238 2.72 -13.75 18.45
CA LYS A 238 2.35 -12.34 18.43
C LYS A 238 1.01 -12.14 17.73
N THR A 239 0.13 -11.38 18.35
CA THR A 239 -1.25 -11.12 17.88
C THR A 239 -1.54 -9.62 17.77
N ILE A 240 -2.59 -9.30 17.00
CA ILE A 240 -3.13 -7.94 16.90
C ILE A 240 -4.15 -7.74 18.01
N ASP A 241 -3.93 -6.75 18.87
CA ASP A 241 -4.75 -6.52 20.08
C ASP A 241 -5.99 -5.65 19.82
N CYS A 242 -6.03 -4.91 18.70
CA CYS A 242 -7.17 -4.05 18.38
C CYS A 242 -8.24 -4.80 17.58
N PRO A 243 -9.52 -4.38 17.64
CA PRO A 243 -10.58 -4.92 16.79
C PRO A 243 -10.22 -4.79 15.30
N LEU A 244 -10.28 -5.92 14.58
CA LEU A 244 -9.95 -6.04 13.16
C LEU A 244 -11.19 -6.38 12.35
N LEU A 245 -11.40 -5.63 11.25
CA LEU A 245 -12.32 -5.96 10.17
C LEU A 245 -11.51 -6.40 8.95
N ALA A 246 -11.64 -7.66 8.55
CA ALA A 246 -11.07 -8.15 7.30
C ALA A 246 -12.16 -8.21 6.23
N LEU A 247 -11.94 -7.51 5.10
CA LEU A 247 -12.85 -7.48 3.95
C LEU A 247 -12.10 -7.93 2.70
N TRP A 248 -12.75 -8.79 1.91
CA TRP A 248 -12.20 -9.24 0.62
C TRP A 248 -13.28 -9.53 -0.40
N GLY A 249 -12.91 -9.51 -1.68
CA GLY A 249 -13.81 -9.85 -2.77
C GLY A 249 -14.08 -11.34 -2.83
N GLY A 250 -15.34 -11.74 -3.05
CA GLY A 250 -15.76 -13.15 -3.08
C GLY A 250 -15.14 -14.00 -4.20
N VAL A 251 -14.40 -13.40 -5.13
CA VAL A 251 -13.65 -14.07 -6.21
C VAL A 251 -12.18 -13.67 -6.22
N GLY A 252 -11.71 -13.01 -5.17
CA GLY A 252 -10.32 -12.59 -4.99
C GLY A 252 -9.44 -13.70 -4.42
N ILE A 253 -8.14 -13.44 -4.33
CA ILE A 253 -7.14 -14.39 -3.81
C ILE A 253 -7.47 -14.83 -2.38
N ALA A 254 -7.90 -13.90 -1.53
CA ALA A 254 -8.25 -14.20 -0.15
C ALA A 254 -9.42 -15.18 -0.02
N SER A 255 -10.39 -15.17 -0.97
CA SER A 255 -11.50 -16.13 -0.95
C SER A 255 -11.06 -17.58 -1.30
N GLU A 256 -10.00 -17.71 -2.09
CA GLU A 256 -9.47 -19.04 -2.50
C GLU A 256 -8.59 -19.67 -1.42
N THR A 257 -8.00 -18.87 -0.55
CA THR A 257 -7.19 -19.32 0.59
C THR A 257 -8.02 -19.60 1.85
N GLY A 258 -9.34 -19.50 1.76
CA GLY A 258 -10.24 -19.68 2.92
C GLY A 258 -10.45 -18.43 3.76
N GLY A 259 -9.99 -17.29 3.26
CA GLY A 259 -9.98 -16.02 3.95
C GLY A 259 -8.64 -15.74 4.67
N PRO A 260 -8.42 -14.50 5.11
CA PRO A 260 -7.23 -14.14 5.86
C PRO A 260 -7.26 -14.68 7.29
#